data_58370ca24221408dd07f466cfba83660
#
_entry.id   58370ca24221408dd07f466cfba83660
#
_cell.length_a   1.000
_cell.length_b   1.000
_cell.length_c   1.000
_cell.angle_alpha   90.00
_cell.angle_beta   90.00
_cell.angle_gamma   90.00
#
_symmetry.space_group_name_H-M   'P 1'
#
loop_
_entity.id
_entity.type
_entity.pdbx_description
1 polymer ?
#
loop_
_entity_poly.entity_id
_entity_poly.type
_entity_poly.pdbx_seq_one_letter_code
_entity_poly.pdbx_strand_id
1 'polypeptide(L)'
;MNSLKKIIHLSFFLLSFSGLSQTQDQAKINIDLSKTKEKMKPIYAWFGYDEPNYTYMKDGKKLLSEIAALSPVPVYVRAHSLLVTGDGIPNLKWGSTNAYTEDAQGNPIYDWTIIDQIFDTYVQRGMKPLAQIGFMPEALSTHPVPYKHNWKPGDKYNDIYTGWAYPPKDYKKWAELVYQWVQHSVARYGKKEVESWYWEVWNEPNSAYWKGTQAEFFKLYDYSSDAVKRALPTARIGGTDVTGDGMKFQEAFLKHCLFDTNYVTKKIGSPLDLILFHAKGSPKIEQGKVVMSARAQLKNIENHLKVIQAYPQYKNLPIVIGESDPEGCAACGMATSPQNAYRNGTMYSSYTAATFARKYELAQKYDANLLGAVTWAFEFENQPWFYGFRDLATNGVDKPVLNVFRMFGKMQGDFVEAKSDHSYPLQMALDSSFRGPKTDIGTMATKHKNSASIMLWNYHDVDKKGEFSKVSIDITGITSSSAKLIHYRIDDELSNSYELWKKMGSPQNPTPAQIAALKKAGQLAMVKPPKKVSISKGTLHVETDLPRQAVDLFQLTWQ
;
A
#
# COMPACT_ATOMS: atom_id res chain seq x y z
N MET A 1 -59.02 -73.62 20.23
CA MET A 1 -60.07 -73.12 19.46
C MET A 1 -59.55 -71.86 18.78
N ASN A 2 -59.33 -71.91 17.54
CA ASN A 2 -58.91 -71.01 16.48
C ASN A 2 -58.18 -69.74 16.87
N SER A 3 -56.85 -69.77 16.70
CA SER A 3 -55.92 -68.59 16.65
C SER A 3 -55.70 -68.16 15.20
N LEU A 4 -56.11 -66.95 14.83
CA LEU A 4 -55.78 -66.30 13.53
C LEU A 4 -54.37 -65.70 13.60
N LYS A 5 -53.43 -66.21 12.80
CA LYS A 5 -52.13 -65.60 12.54
C LYS A 5 -52.30 -64.46 11.51
N LYS A 6 -52.02 -63.22 11.92
CA LYS A 6 -51.87 -62.10 11.01
C LYS A 6 -50.42 -62.07 10.48
N ILE A 7 -50.27 -62.21 9.16
CA ILE A 7 -49.01 -62.01 8.43
C ILE A 7 -48.91 -60.52 8.11
N ILE A 8 -47.86 -59.85 8.66
CA ILE A 8 -47.52 -58.47 8.31
C ILE A 8 -46.50 -58.52 7.16
N HIS A 9 -46.91 -58.06 5.97
CA HIS A 9 -45.96 -57.79 4.87
C HIS A 9 -45.27 -56.48 5.08
N LEU A 10 -43.95 -56.53 5.33
CA LEU A 10 -43.07 -55.38 5.43
C LEU A 10 -42.54 -55.07 4.01
N SER A 11 -43.10 -54.05 3.36
CA SER A 11 -42.61 -53.55 2.06
C SER A 11 -41.43 -52.64 2.31
N PHE A 12 -40.20 -53.08 1.98
CA PHE A 12 -39.02 -52.25 1.92
C PHE A 12 -39.09 -51.30 0.74
N PHE A 13 -39.33 -49.99 0.96
CA PHE A 13 -39.08 -48.93 -0.03
C PHE A 13 -37.59 -48.62 -0.07
N LEU A 14 -36.91 -49.08 -1.08
CA LEU A 14 -35.56 -48.60 -1.44
C LEU A 14 -35.67 -47.16 -1.95
N LEU A 15 -35.41 -46.17 -1.09
CA LEU A 15 -35.15 -44.81 -1.52
C LEU A 15 -33.75 -44.77 -2.12
N SER A 16 -33.67 -44.80 -3.45
CA SER A 16 -32.45 -44.44 -4.19
C SER A 16 -32.18 -42.95 -3.99
N PHE A 17 -31.26 -42.63 -3.08
CA PHE A 17 -30.62 -41.30 -3.04
C PHE A 17 -29.77 -41.16 -4.32
N SER A 18 -30.32 -40.56 -5.36
CA SER A 18 -29.53 -39.96 -6.44
C SER A 18 -28.77 -38.78 -5.81
N GLY A 19 -27.53 -39.01 -5.42
CA GLY A 19 -26.60 -37.95 -5.08
C GLY A 19 -26.46 -36.99 -6.26
N LEU A 20 -27.14 -35.87 -6.21
CA LEU A 20 -26.80 -34.72 -7.05
C LEU A 20 -25.34 -34.35 -6.72
N SER A 21 -24.43 -34.86 -7.54
CA SER A 21 -23.07 -34.31 -7.60
C SER A 21 -23.22 -32.81 -7.90
N GLN A 22 -23.15 -31.98 -6.89
CA GLN A 22 -22.95 -30.55 -7.11
C GLN A 22 -21.66 -30.43 -7.91
N THR A 23 -21.77 -30.19 -9.21
CA THR A 23 -20.63 -29.75 -10.02
C THR A 23 -20.10 -28.52 -9.36
N GLN A 24 -18.94 -28.65 -8.72
CA GLN A 24 -18.25 -27.52 -8.10
C GLN A 24 -18.10 -26.43 -9.16
N ASP A 25 -18.69 -25.25 -8.93
CA ASP A 25 -18.74 -24.13 -9.87
C ASP A 25 -17.29 -23.71 -10.20
N GLN A 26 -16.86 -23.92 -11.43
CA GLN A 26 -15.48 -23.66 -11.89
C GLN A 26 -15.40 -22.27 -12.49
N ALA A 27 -14.53 -21.43 -11.92
CA ALA A 27 -14.26 -20.10 -12.46
C ALA A 27 -13.53 -20.20 -13.81
N LYS A 28 -14.01 -19.48 -14.81
CA LYS A 28 -13.40 -19.41 -16.15
C LYS A 28 -12.73 -18.06 -16.35
N ILE A 29 -11.45 -18.11 -16.70
CA ILE A 29 -10.62 -16.92 -16.97
C ILE A 29 -10.15 -16.96 -18.41
N ASN A 30 -10.41 -15.89 -19.15
CA ASN A 30 -9.98 -15.71 -20.52
C ASN A 30 -8.99 -14.58 -20.62
N ILE A 31 -7.79 -14.85 -21.14
CA ILE A 31 -6.70 -13.91 -21.37
C ILE A 31 -6.42 -13.84 -22.88
N ASP A 32 -6.51 -12.66 -23.47
CA ASP A 32 -6.20 -12.45 -24.88
C ASP A 32 -4.94 -11.57 -25.02
N LEU A 33 -3.79 -12.20 -25.26
CA LEU A 33 -2.49 -11.53 -25.40
C LEU A 33 -2.35 -10.72 -26.70
N SER A 34 -3.30 -10.83 -27.64
CA SER A 34 -3.33 -10.03 -28.86
C SER A 34 -3.99 -8.67 -28.63
N LYS A 35 -4.78 -8.52 -27.57
CA LYS A 35 -5.51 -7.30 -27.24
C LYS A 35 -4.79 -6.52 -26.13
N THR A 36 -3.76 -5.80 -26.52
CA THR A 36 -3.04 -4.90 -25.62
C THR A 36 -3.83 -3.62 -25.33
N LYS A 37 -3.63 -3.10 -24.12
CA LYS A 37 -4.19 -1.86 -23.62
C LYS A 37 -3.04 -0.89 -23.26
N GLU A 38 -3.29 0.03 -22.34
CA GLU A 38 -2.27 0.93 -21.81
C GLU A 38 -1.15 0.19 -21.05
N LYS A 39 0.00 0.83 -20.97
CA LYS A 39 1.13 0.35 -20.20
C LYS A 39 0.77 0.26 -18.71
N MET A 40 1.11 -0.85 -18.07
CA MET A 40 0.98 -0.99 -16.62
C MET A 40 1.92 0.00 -15.92
N LYS A 41 1.36 1.07 -15.37
CA LYS A 41 2.13 2.01 -14.53
C LYS A 41 2.49 1.31 -13.21
N PRO A 42 3.71 1.48 -12.69
CA PRO A 42 4.15 0.80 -11.45
C PRO A 42 3.61 1.51 -10.20
N ILE A 43 2.29 1.70 -10.10
CA ILE A 43 1.67 2.36 -8.94
C ILE A 43 1.91 1.62 -7.62
N TYR A 44 2.34 0.35 -7.69
CA TYR A 44 2.72 -0.49 -6.56
C TYR A 44 4.12 -0.20 -6.00
N ALA A 45 4.95 0.54 -6.75
CA ALA A 45 6.34 0.82 -6.38
C ALA A 45 6.47 2.05 -5.46
N TRP A 46 5.52 2.22 -4.53
CA TRP A 46 5.44 3.33 -3.58
C TRP A 46 5.18 2.79 -2.18
N PHE A 47 6.05 3.13 -1.23
CA PHE A 47 5.96 2.69 0.17
C PHE A 47 6.13 3.88 1.11
N GLY A 48 5.61 3.74 2.33
CA GLY A 48 5.75 4.78 3.33
C GLY A 48 5.50 4.28 4.75
N TYR A 49 5.89 5.10 5.73
CA TYR A 49 5.78 4.78 7.15
C TYR A 49 5.88 6.02 8.05
N ASP A 50 5.30 5.91 9.25
CA ASP A 50 5.29 6.99 10.24
C ASP A 50 6.65 7.19 10.92
N GLU A 51 7.47 6.12 11.02
CA GLU A 51 8.59 6.00 11.95
C GLU A 51 9.95 6.07 11.23
N PRO A 52 10.43 7.28 10.86
CA PRO A 52 11.60 7.45 10.00
C PRO A 52 12.90 6.88 10.61
N ASN A 53 12.95 6.72 11.93
CA ASN A 53 14.15 6.25 12.63
C ASN A 53 14.38 4.73 12.51
N TYR A 54 13.38 3.95 12.08
CA TYR A 54 13.60 2.55 11.69
C TYR A 54 14.35 2.40 10.35
N THR A 55 14.40 3.44 9.52
CA THR A 55 15.07 3.43 8.21
C THR A 55 16.52 2.95 8.28
N TYR A 56 17.27 3.44 9.27
CA TYR A 56 18.70 3.13 9.41
C TYR A 56 18.99 1.97 10.35
N MET A 57 17.97 1.33 10.93
CA MET A 57 18.14 0.10 11.69
C MET A 57 18.50 -1.09 10.78
N LYS A 58 18.98 -2.16 11.38
CA LYS A 58 19.48 -3.35 10.65
C LYS A 58 18.43 -3.98 9.76
N ASP A 59 17.25 -4.26 10.32
CA ASP A 59 16.19 -4.95 9.60
C ASP A 59 15.42 -3.98 8.70
N GLY A 60 15.31 -2.70 9.08
CA GLY A 60 14.83 -1.63 8.20
C GLY A 60 15.67 -1.48 6.94
N LYS A 61 17.00 -1.45 7.05
CA LYS A 61 17.91 -1.45 5.89
C LYS A 61 17.77 -2.70 5.02
N LYS A 62 17.55 -3.88 5.64
CA LYS A 62 17.30 -5.13 4.93
C LYS A 62 16.02 -5.03 4.11
N LEU A 63 14.92 -4.64 4.76
CA LEU A 63 13.62 -4.52 4.12
C LEU A 63 13.66 -3.52 2.95
N LEU A 64 14.30 -2.34 3.12
CA LEU A 64 14.46 -1.37 2.04
C LEU A 64 15.26 -1.94 0.86
N SER A 65 16.28 -2.77 1.12
CA SER A 65 17.02 -3.46 0.04
C SER A 65 16.13 -4.43 -0.73
N GLU A 66 15.25 -5.15 -0.04
CA GLU A 66 14.29 -6.07 -0.65
C GLU A 66 13.20 -5.32 -1.45
N ILE A 67 12.67 -4.23 -0.89
CA ILE A 67 11.70 -3.37 -1.58
C ILE A 67 12.33 -2.76 -2.85
N ALA A 68 13.55 -2.25 -2.77
CA ALA A 68 14.25 -1.71 -3.94
C ALA A 68 14.46 -2.75 -5.04
N ALA A 69 14.67 -4.02 -4.66
CA ALA A 69 14.94 -5.11 -5.59
C ALA A 69 13.69 -5.70 -6.25
N LEU A 70 12.47 -5.42 -5.74
CA LEU A 70 11.26 -6.04 -6.31
C LEU A 70 10.77 -5.41 -7.61
N SER A 71 11.18 -4.22 -7.93
CA SER A 71 10.69 -3.50 -9.11
C SER A 71 11.82 -3.17 -10.09
N PRO A 72 11.58 -3.30 -11.40
CA PRO A 72 12.54 -2.86 -12.42
C PRO A 72 12.62 -1.32 -12.55
N VAL A 73 11.78 -0.60 -11.84
CA VAL A 73 11.75 0.87 -11.78
C VAL A 73 12.08 1.36 -10.38
N PRO A 74 12.59 2.59 -10.23
CA PRO A 74 12.84 3.17 -8.91
C PRO A 74 11.60 3.14 -8.02
N VAL A 75 11.79 2.74 -6.77
CA VAL A 75 10.75 2.75 -5.75
C VAL A 75 10.77 4.09 -5.03
N TYR A 76 9.59 4.67 -4.80
CA TYR A 76 9.44 5.88 -4.01
C TYR A 76 9.15 5.55 -2.56
N VAL A 77 9.73 6.34 -1.65
CA VAL A 77 9.55 6.18 -0.19
C VAL A 77 9.11 7.49 0.43
N ARG A 78 8.02 7.43 1.18
CA ARG A 78 7.44 8.52 1.98
C ARG A 78 7.64 8.22 3.46
N ALA A 79 8.13 9.16 4.24
CA ALA A 79 8.22 9.03 5.69
C ALA A 79 7.77 10.31 6.39
N HIS A 80 7.15 10.15 7.56
CA HIS A 80 6.73 11.26 8.40
C HIS A 80 7.86 11.79 9.30
N SER A 81 7.56 12.87 10.03
CA SER A 81 8.38 13.39 11.14
C SER A 81 9.80 13.82 10.77
N LEU A 82 10.03 14.19 9.49
CA LEU A 82 11.37 14.54 8.99
C LEU A 82 11.93 15.87 9.52
N LEU A 83 11.08 16.73 10.14
CA LEU A 83 11.50 18.00 10.73
C LEU A 83 11.17 18.09 12.23
N VAL A 84 10.73 16.99 12.84
CA VAL A 84 10.35 16.94 14.26
C VAL A 84 11.59 16.98 15.13
N THR A 85 11.57 17.83 16.17
CA THR A 85 12.63 17.92 17.18
C THR A 85 12.64 16.68 18.06
N GLY A 86 13.80 16.08 18.29
CA GLY A 86 13.99 14.90 19.15
C GLY A 86 15.33 14.22 18.94
N ASP A 87 15.47 13.02 19.44
CA ASP A 87 16.75 12.31 19.60
C ASP A 87 17.09 11.32 18.47
N GLY A 88 16.18 11.10 17.52
CA GLY A 88 16.37 10.12 16.44
C GLY A 88 16.27 8.66 16.88
N ILE A 89 15.83 8.38 18.12
CA ILE A 89 15.65 7.01 18.62
C ILE A 89 14.37 6.41 18.01
N PRO A 90 14.45 5.20 17.42
CA PRO A 90 13.28 4.51 16.90
C PRO A 90 12.22 4.24 17.97
N ASN A 91 10.99 4.64 17.70
CA ASN A 91 9.85 4.46 18.58
C ASN A 91 8.65 3.93 17.79
N LEU A 92 7.75 3.20 18.47
CA LEU A 92 6.45 2.88 17.90
C LEU A 92 5.67 4.17 17.73
N LYS A 93 5.37 4.48 16.49
CA LYS A 93 4.67 5.67 16.03
C LYS A 93 5.40 6.97 16.33
N TRP A 94 5.66 7.68 15.25
CA TRP A 94 6.46 8.88 15.09
C TRP A 94 7.97 8.66 15.20
N GLY A 95 8.67 9.73 15.08
CA GLY A 95 10.11 9.81 15.13
C GLY A 95 10.57 11.27 15.12
N SER A 96 11.86 11.48 14.97
CA SER A 96 12.47 12.80 15.01
C SER A 96 13.77 12.83 14.23
N THR A 97 14.18 14.03 13.83
CA THR A 97 15.46 14.23 13.15
C THR A 97 16.28 15.35 13.78
N ASN A 98 15.65 16.20 14.58
CA ASN A 98 16.26 17.39 15.19
C ASN A 98 16.91 18.36 14.18
N ALA A 99 16.36 18.40 12.96
CA ALA A 99 16.95 19.17 11.85
C ALA A 99 17.01 20.68 12.07
N TYR A 100 16.23 21.20 13.02
CA TYR A 100 16.17 22.63 13.32
C TYR A 100 16.07 22.89 14.81
N THR A 101 16.99 23.72 15.31
CA THR A 101 16.92 24.34 16.64
C THR A 101 17.25 25.82 16.54
N GLU A 102 17.18 26.55 17.66
CA GLU A 102 17.58 27.94 17.74
C GLU A 102 18.59 28.12 18.91
N ASP A 103 19.56 29.02 18.73
CA ASP A 103 20.44 29.45 19.85
C ASP A 103 19.70 30.39 20.83
N ALA A 104 20.38 30.82 21.87
CA ALA A 104 19.81 31.71 22.89
C ALA A 104 19.38 33.08 22.34
N GLN A 105 19.87 33.47 21.17
CA GLN A 105 19.55 34.72 20.47
C GLN A 105 18.42 34.50 19.44
N GLY A 106 17.95 33.25 19.27
CA GLY A 106 16.92 32.89 18.32
C GLY A 106 17.45 32.73 16.88
N ASN A 107 18.74 32.58 16.68
CA ASN A 107 19.32 32.28 15.37
C ASN A 107 19.13 30.79 15.05
N PRO A 108 18.82 30.43 13.79
CA PRO A 108 18.62 29.06 13.38
C PRO A 108 19.91 28.24 13.41
N ILE A 109 19.80 27.01 13.92
CA ILE A 109 20.85 25.99 13.87
C ILE A 109 20.27 24.80 13.10
N TYR A 110 20.95 24.39 12.03
CA TYR A 110 20.56 23.26 11.19
C TYR A 110 21.45 22.06 11.46
N ASP A 111 20.86 20.90 11.78
CA ASP A 111 21.56 19.62 11.93
C ASP A 111 20.92 18.57 11.02
N TRP A 112 21.61 18.22 9.95
CA TRP A 112 21.14 17.28 8.94
C TRP A 112 21.56 15.83 9.24
N THR A 113 22.25 15.55 10.35
CA THR A 113 22.86 14.25 10.63
C THR A 113 21.88 13.09 10.54
N ILE A 114 20.70 13.21 11.15
CA ILE A 114 19.70 12.14 11.16
C ILE A 114 18.95 12.08 9.82
N ILE A 115 18.60 13.24 9.24
CA ILE A 115 18.02 13.29 7.87
C ILE A 115 18.94 12.60 6.87
N ASP A 116 20.23 12.89 6.92
CA ASP A 116 21.22 12.27 6.03
C ASP A 116 21.26 10.75 6.18
N GLN A 117 21.21 10.22 7.39
CA GLN A 117 21.15 8.77 7.61
C GLN A 117 19.91 8.14 6.95
N ILE A 118 18.76 8.82 7.02
CA ILE A 118 17.51 8.37 6.40
C ILE A 118 17.64 8.40 4.87
N PHE A 119 17.99 9.55 4.30
CA PHE A 119 18.02 9.75 2.86
C PHE A 119 19.19 9.02 2.17
N ASP A 120 20.37 8.93 2.82
CA ASP A 120 21.46 8.07 2.35
C ASP A 120 21.01 6.62 2.20
N THR A 121 20.22 6.14 3.17
CA THR A 121 19.70 4.76 3.12
C THR A 121 18.81 4.53 1.89
N TYR A 122 18.00 5.51 1.50
CA TYR A 122 17.20 5.45 0.27
C TYR A 122 18.04 5.55 -1.00
N VAL A 123 18.85 6.60 -1.10
CA VAL A 123 19.62 6.92 -2.32
C VAL A 123 20.63 5.81 -2.64
N GLN A 124 21.33 5.27 -1.63
CA GLN A 124 22.25 4.14 -1.78
C GLN A 124 21.59 2.87 -2.36
N ARG A 125 20.26 2.76 -2.25
CA ARG A 125 19.46 1.65 -2.80
C ARG A 125 18.77 1.99 -4.12
N GLY A 126 19.06 3.17 -4.70
CA GLY A 126 18.41 3.66 -5.92
C GLY A 126 16.93 4.05 -5.73
N MET A 127 16.47 4.12 -4.47
CA MET A 127 15.11 4.57 -4.15
C MET A 127 15.01 6.09 -4.22
N LYS A 128 13.79 6.60 -4.38
CA LYS A 128 13.51 8.02 -4.52
C LYS A 128 12.61 8.52 -3.38
N PRO A 129 13.00 9.57 -2.67
CA PRO A 129 12.11 10.19 -1.69
C PRO A 129 10.86 10.81 -2.30
N LEU A 130 9.70 10.58 -1.66
CA LEU A 130 8.61 11.53 -1.57
C LEU A 130 8.81 12.26 -0.24
N ALA A 131 9.55 13.37 -0.29
CA ALA A 131 10.05 14.06 0.91
C ALA A 131 8.94 14.90 1.53
N GLN A 132 8.45 14.48 2.70
CA GLN A 132 7.42 15.21 3.42
C GLN A 132 8.03 16.37 4.22
N ILE A 133 7.61 17.59 3.90
CA ILE A 133 7.97 18.82 4.61
C ILE A 133 7.06 18.91 5.87
N GLY A 134 7.55 18.35 6.97
CA GLY A 134 6.80 18.24 8.24
C GLY A 134 7.48 17.29 9.25
N PHE A 135 7.11 17.31 10.53
CA PHE A 135 6.15 18.25 11.10
C PHE A 135 6.88 19.45 11.71
N MET A 136 6.15 20.30 12.49
CA MET A 136 6.73 21.55 13.01
C MET A 136 7.83 21.30 14.05
N PRO A 137 9.05 21.81 13.87
CA PRO A 137 10.07 21.79 14.91
C PRO A 137 9.62 22.54 16.17
N GLU A 138 10.06 22.09 17.35
CA GLU A 138 9.68 22.69 18.64
C GLU A 138 9.96 24.20 18.68
N ALA A 139 11.17 24.61 18.26
CA ALA A 139 11.58 26.01 18.26
C ALA A 139 10.71 26.91 17.35
N LEU A 140 10.06 26.37 16.32
CA LEU A 140 9.15 27.13 15.44
C LEU A 140 7.67 27.03 15.82
N SER A 141 7.29 26.08 16.66
CA SER A 141 5.88 25.87 17.03
C SER A 141 5.28 27.06 17.78
N THR A 142 4.02 27.40 17.44
CA THR A 142 3.23 28.37 18.24
C THR A 142 2.87 27.81 19.62
N HIS A 143 2.93 26.48 19.81
CA HIS A 143 2.62 25.77 21.06
C HIS A 143 3.71 24.74 21.38
N PRO A 144 4.91 25.16 21.80
CA PRO A 144 6.02 24.24 22.00
C PRO A 144 5.85 23.32 23.22
N VAL A 145 4.87 23.54 24.08
CA VAL A 145 4.64 22.75 25.31
C VAL A 145 3.19 22.29 25.36
N PRO A 146 2.89 20.99 25.54
CA PRO A 146 3.88 19.88 25.50
C PRO A 146 4.39 19.62 24.08
N TYR A 147 5.62 19.09 23.98
CA TYR A 147 6.19 18.62 22.73
C TYR A 147 6.69 17.18 22.92
N LYS A 148 6.15 16.24 22.12
CA LYS A 148 6.51 14.81 22.17
C LYS A 148 6.63 14.29 20.75
N HIS A 149 7.64 13.48 20.50
CA HIS A 149 7.90 12.84 19.20
C HIS A 149 7.77 11.32 19.26
N ASN A 150 7.21 10.78 20.33
CA ASN A 150 7.02 9.36 20.54
C ASN A 150 5.63 9.04 21.14
N TRP A 151 5.18 7.83 20.88
CA TRP A 151 3.96 7.25 21.41
C TRP A 151 4.17 5.75 21.62
N LYS A 152 3.49 5.17 22.58
CA LYS A 152 3.47 3.73 22.82
C LYS A 152 2.05 3.24 23.07
N PRO A 153 1.76 1.95 22.80
CA PRO A 153 0.48 1.35 23.15
C PRO A 153 0.16 1.54 24.64
N GLY A 154 -1.06 2.05 24.91
CA GLY A 154 -1.52 2.44 26.25
C GLY A 154 -1.55 3.95 26.48
N ASP A 155 -0.79 4.74 25.73
CA ASP A 155 -0.95 6.19 25.72
C ASP A 155 -2.28 6.56 25.04
N LYS A 156 -2.92 7.63 25.53
CA LYS A 156 -4.14 8.12 24.86
C LYS A 156 -3.81 8.59 23.45
N TYR A 157 -4.57 8.14 22.47
CA TYR A 157 -4.27 8.46 21.07
C TYR A 157 -4.35 9.95 20.77
N ASN A 158 -5.26 10.68 21.41
CA ASN A 158 -5.41 12.13 21.20
C ASN A 158 -4.26 12.95 21.80
N ASP A 159 -3.50 12.40 22.75
CA ASP A 159 -2.36 13.09 23.38
C ASP A 159 -1.09 13.04 22.51
N ILE A 160 -1.17 12.38 21.37
CA ILE A 160 -0.10 12.28 20.39
C ILE A 160 0.12 13.61 19.62
N TYR A 161 -0.95 14.40 19.39
CA TYR A 161 -0.92 15.63 18.61
C TYR A 161 -0.47 16.81 19.49
N THR A 162 0.83 16.92 19.70
CA THR A 162 1.49 17.93 20.54
C THR A 162 2.03 19.11 19.72
N GLY A 163 3.00 19.82 20.20
CA GLY A 163 3.57 21.03 19.57
C GLY A 163 3.95 20.90 18.09
N TRP A 164 4.30 19.71 17.64
CA TRP A 164 4.62 19.47 16.24
C TRP A 164 3.42 19.60 15.28
N ALA A 165 2.18 19.59 15.79
CA ALA A 165 0.96 19.72 14.97
C ALA A 165 0.50 21.18 14.78
N TYR A 166 1.20 22.16 15.35
CA TYR A 166 0.78 23.54 15.33
C TYR A 166 1.48 24.37 14.24
N PRO A 167 0.88 25.51 13.83
CA PRO A 167 1.48 26.43 12.88
C PRO A 167 2.84 26.97 13.35
N PRO A 168 3.70 27.45 12.42
CA PRO A 168 4.91 28.14 12.81
C PRO A 168 4.61 29.52 13.37
N LYS A 169 5.33 29.91 14.44
CA LYS A 169 5.31 31.28 14.96
C LYS A 169 5.93 32.30 13.98
N ASP A 170 6.80 31.83 13.07
CA ASP A 170 7.43 32.61 12.01
C ASP A 170 7.49 31.83 10.70
N TYR A 171 6.67 32.20 9.73
CA TYR A 171 6.60 31.57 8.41
C TYR A 171 7.84 31.81 7.55
N LYS A 172 8.60 32.89 7.80
CA LYS A 172 9.85 33.17 7.06
C LYS A 172 10.95 32.24 7.54
N LYS A 173 11.09 32.02 8.85
CA LYS A 173 12.02 31.04 9.41
C LYS A 173 11.67 29.60 8.96
N TRP A 174 10.37 29.27 8.90
CA TRP A 174 9.90 28.01 8.33
C TRP A 174 10.33 27.86 6.85
N ALA A 175 10.08 28.87 6.03
CA ALA A 175 10.48 28.85 4.63
C ALA A 175 12.01 28.76 4.47
N GLU A 176 12.78 29.40 5.33
CA GLU A 176 14.24 29.32 5.32
C GLU A 176 14.72 27.91 5.70
N LEU A 177 14.13 27.25 6.69
CA LEU A 177 14.41 25.84 7.01
C LEU A 177 14.17 24.94 5.78
N VAL A 178 13.04 25.10 5.11
CA VAL A 178 12.70 24.31 3.89
C VAL A 178 13.72 24.60 2.78
N TYR A 179 14.06 25.86 2.55
CA TYR A 179 15.05 26.27 1.57
C TYR A 179 16.42 25.61 1.84
N GLN A 180 16.90 25.69 3.08
CA GLN A 180 18.17 25.12 3.49
C GLN A 180 18.20 23.60 3.38
N TRP A 181 17.09 22.91 3.69
CA TRP A 181 17.00 21.46 3.51
C TRP A 181 17.10 21.04 2.04
N VAL A 182 16.40 21.72 1.14
CA VAL A 182 16.49 21.43 -0.31
C VAL A 182 17.90 21.73 -0.83
N GLN A 183 18.52 22.85 -0.43
CA GLN A 183 19.89 23.20 -0.82
C GLN A 183 20.90 22.16 -0.30
N HIS A 184 20.78 21.72 0.96
CA HIS A 184 21.58 20.66 1.53
C HIS A 184 21.44 19.36 0.74
N SER A 185 20.21 18.98 0.40
CA SER A 185 19.92 17.78 -0.41
C SER A 185 20.60 17.88 -1.79
N VAL A 186 20.52 19.04 -2.46
CA VAL A 186 21.18 19.27 -3.75
C VAL A 186 22.72 19.20 -3.63
N ALA A 187 23.28 19.78 -2.58
CA ALA A 187 24.72 19.74 -2.33
C ALA A 187 25.22 18.31 -2.06
N ARG A 188 24.44 17.50 -1.30
CA ARG A 188 24.81 16.15 -0.91
C ARG A 188 24.61 15.11 -2.00
N TYR A 189 23.47 15.12 -2.66
CA TYR A 189 23.06 14.07 -3.61
C TYR A 189 23.21 14.48 -5.07
N GLY A 190 23.42 15.74 -5.32
CA GLY A 190 23.50 16.30 -6.67
C GLY A 190 22.13 16.70 -7.23
N LYS A 191 22.13 17.75 -8.05
CA LYS A 191 20.91 18.34 -8.63
C LYS A 191 20.04 17.31 -9.35
N LYS A 192 20.64 16.47 -10.21
CA LYS A 192 19.91 15.46 -11.01
C LYS A 192 19.19 14.43 -10.15
N GLU A 193 19.79 14.04 -9.04
CA GLU A 193 19.16 13.11 -8.10
C GLU A 193 17.94 13.76 -7.45
N VAL A 194 18.09 14.96 -6.87
CA VAL A 194 17.02 15.66 -6.17
C VAL A 194 15.88 16.07 -7.11
N GLU A 195 16.15 16.38 -8.38
CA GLU A 195 15.12 16.60 -9.42
C GLU A 195 14.25 15.36 -9.68
N SER A 196 14.74 14.16 -9.34
CA SER A 196 13.96 12.92 -9.46
C SER A 196 13.00 12.69 -8.29
N TRP A 197 13.13 13.42 -7.21
CA TRP A 197 12.29 13.33 -6.02
C TRP A 197 10.96 14.07 -6.20
N TYR A 198 10.04 13.80 -5.24
CA TYR A 198 8.86 14.63 -5.03
C TYR A 198 8.94 15.24 -3.64
N TRP A 199 8.41 16.43 -3.49
CA TRP A 199 8.25 17.14 -2.22
C TRP A 199 6.77 17.28 -1.94
N GLU A 200 6.35 17.04 -0.71
CA GLU A 200 4.97 17.27 -0.28
C GLU A 200 4.94 18.09 1.00
N VAL A 201 3.86 18.85 1.20
CA VAL A 201 3.72 19.68 2.39
C VAL A 201 2.73 19.03 3.34
N TRP A 202 3.25 18.60 4.51
CA TRP A 202 2.46 18.11 5.63
C TRP A 202 1.81 16.73 5.41
N ASN A 203 0.95 16.35 6.39
CA ASN A 203 0.11 15.15 6.39
C ASN A 203 -1.24 15.46 6.99
N GLU A 204 -2.32 15.05 6.34
CA GLU A 204 -3.72 15.13 6.79
C GLU A 204 -4.08 16.46 7.46
N PRO A 205 -3.89 17.62 6.78
CA PRO A 205 -4.11 18.94 7.39
C PRO A 205 -5.58 19.25 7.69
N ASN A 206 -6.49 18.39 7.25
CA ASN A 206 -7.92 18.44 7.57
C ASN A 206 -8.29 17.67 8.86
N SER A 207 -7.29 17.12 9.55
CA SER A 207 -7.42 16.32 10.78
C SER A 207 -6.64 16.93 11.95
N ALA A 208 -6.52 16.19 13.05
CA ALA A 208 -5.76 16.63 14.24
C ALA A 208 -4.24 16.77 14.01
N TYR A 209 -3.72 16.33 12.87
CA TYR A 209 -2.33 16.59 12.46
C TYR A 209 -2.03 18.07 12.21
N TRP A 210 -3.05 18.89 12.00
CA TRP A 210 -2.94 20.34 11.88
C TRP A 210 -3.86 21.04 12.85
N LYS A 211 -3.31 21.79 13.79
CA LYS A 211 -4.04 22.54 14.82
C LYS A 211 -4.13 24.03 14.51
N GLY A 212 -3.86 24.43 13.30
CA GLY A 212 -4.12 25.75 12.75
C GLY A 212 -5.43 25.79 11.95
N THR A 213 -5.75 26.95 11.43
CA THR A 213 -6.86 27.16 10.48
C THR A 213 -6.46 26.66 9.07
N GLN A 214 -7.47 26.47 8.21
CA GLN A 214 -7.25 26.14 6.80
C GLN A 214 -6.43 27.24 6.08
N ALA A 215 -6.69 28.52 6.36
CA ALA A 215 -5.94 29.63 5.77
C ALA A 215 -4.47 29.63 6.23
N GLU A 216 -4.18 29.29 7.48
CA GLU A 216 -2.80 29.14 7.96
C GLU A 216 -2.10 27.96 7.29
N PHE A 217 -2.81 26.87 6.97
CA PHE A 217 -2.25 25.78 6.20
C PHE A 217 -1.92 26.19 4.76
N PHE A 218 -2.82 26.91 4.09
CA PHE A 218 -2.55 27.42 2.74
C PHE A 218 -1.37 28.38 2.73
N LYS A 219 -1.25 29.22 3.77
CA LYS A 219 -0.07 30.06 3.97
C LYS A 219 1.20 29.22 4.17
N LEU A 220 1.15 28.14 4.96
CA LEU A 220 2.27 27.23 5.15
C LEU A 220 2.69 26.61 3.82
N TYR A 221 1.72 26.17 3.01
CA TYR A 221 1.97 25.61 1.69
C TYR A 221 2.67 26.62 0.76
N ASP A 222 2.19 27.85 0.71
CA ASP A 222 2.78 28.91 -0.12
C ASP A 222 4.23 29.20 0.26
N TYR A 223 4.50 29.33 1.55
CA TYR A 223 5.88 29.54 2.06
C TYR A 223 6.79 28.34 1.77
N SER A 224 6.28 27.13 1.90
CA SER A 224 7.04 25.90 1.61
C SER A 224 7.31 25.75 0.11
N SER A 225 6.29 25.93 -0.73
CA SER A 225 6.40 25.78 -2.18
C SER A 225 7.31 26.84 -2.80
N ASP A 226 7.25 28.09 -2.34
CA ASP A 226 8.18 29.15 -2.71
C ASP A 226 9.62 28.79 -2.33
N ALA A 227 9.84 28.32 -1.11
CA ALA A 227 11.16 27.93 -0.62
C ALA A 227 11.76 26.78 -1.46
N VAL A 228 10.98 25.74 -1.74
CA VAL A 228 11.41 24.63 -2.61
C VAL A 228 11.77 25.12 -4.01
N LYS A 229 10.91 25.95 -4.61
CA LYS A 229 11.14 26.47 -5.97
C LYS A 229 12.29 27.47 -6.04
N ARG A 230 12.56 28.25 -5.00
CA ARG A 230 13.75 29.12 -4.92
C ARG A 230 15.04 28.29 -4.79
N ALA A 231 15.00 27.24 -3.98
CA ALA A 231 16.16 26.37 -3.78
C ALA A 231 16.48 25.51 -5.02
N LEU A 232 15.45 24.96 -5.67
CA LEU A 232 15.55 24.13 -6.87
C LEU A 232 14.33 24.39 -7.76
N PRO A 233 14.42 25.29 -8.76
CA PRO A 233 13.27 25.68 -9.60
C PRO A 233 12.59 24.52 -10.33
N THR A 234 13.33 23.46 -10.62
CA THR A 234 12.84 22.23 -11.28
C THR A 234 12.28 21.19 -10.31
N ALA A 235 12.39 21.39 -9.00
CA ALA A 235 11.82 20.48 -8.01
C ALA A 235 10.29 20.36 -8.15
N ARG A 236 9.76 19.17 -7.92
CA ARG A 236 8.33 18.87 -8.00
C ARG A 236 7.73 18.86 -6.61
N ILE A 237 6.77 19.77 -6.37
CA ILE A 237 6.12 19.93 -5.06
C ILE A 237 4.62 19.78 -5.18
N GLY A 238 3.98 19.20 -4.16
CA GLY A 238 2.52 19.03 -4.10
C GLY A 238 1.96 18.91 -2.70
N GLY A 239 0.70 18.57 -2.68
CA GLY A 239 -0.18 18.40 -1.52
C GLY A 239 -1.54 17.92 -2.02
N THR A 240 -2.53 17.81 -1.20
CA THR A 240 -2.70 18.19 0.20
C THR A 240 -2.49 17.05 1.19
N ASP A 241 -2.49 15.83 0.69
CA ASP A 241 -2.45 14.56 1.44
C ASP A 241 -3.51 14.49 2.57
N VAL A 242 -4.74 14.87 2.21
CA VAL A 242 -5.89 14.86 3.11
C VAL A 242 -6.36 13.45 3.43
N THR A 243 -7.07 13.29 4.56
CA THR A 243 -7.75 12.03 4.91
C THR A 243 -8.72 11.56 3.82
N GLY A 244 -9.10 10.29 3.81
CA GLY A 244 -10.02 9.71 2.84
C GLY A 244 -11.40 10.38 2.75
N ASP A 245 -11.82 11.14 3.76
CA ASP A 245 -13.05 11.93 3.79
C ASP A 245 -12.80 13.45 3.58
N GLY A 246 -11.55 13.84 3.29
CA GLY A 246 -11.08 15.23 3.18
C GLY A 246 -11.43 15.95 1.89
N MET A 247 -12.40 15.50 1.07
CA MET A 247 -12.72 16.08 -0.24
C MET A 247 -12.98 17.60 -0.22
N LYS A 248 -13.64 18.11 0.79
CA LYS A 248 -13.91 19.56 0.90
C LYS A 248 -12.63 20.38 1.09
N PHE A 249 -11.70 19.87 1.89
CA PHE A 249 -10.42 20.51 2.10
C PHE A 249 -9.56 20.43 0.82
N GLN A 250 -9.54 19.27 0.15
CA GLN A 250 -8.86 19.11 -1.13
C GLN A 250 -9.40 20.10 -2.17
N GLU A 251 -10.71 20.22 -2.30
CA GLU A 251 -11.33 21.18 -3.23
C GLU A 251 -10.91 22.62 -2.93
N ALA A 252 -10.96 23.03 -1.67
CA ALA A 252 -10.54 24.36 -1.25
C ALA A 252 -9.05 24.62 -1.55
N PHE A 253 -8.19 23.62 -1.34
CA PHE A 253 -6.77 23.71 -1.67
C PHE A 253 -6.51 23.82 -3.18
N LEU A 254 -7.21 23.04 -4.00
CA LEU A 254 -7.09 23.12 -5.46
C LEU A 254 -7.53 24.51 -5.96
N LYS A 255 -8.59 25.08 -5.38
CA LYS A 255 -9.03 26.46 -5.66
C LYS A 255 -7.98 27.49 -5.26
N HIS A 256 -7.39 27.34 -4.06
CA HIS A 256 -6.32 28.21 -3.59
C HIS A 256 -5.15 28.22 -4.56
N CYS A 257 -4.67 27.05 -4.97
CA CYS A 257 -3.55 26.95 -5.91
C CYS A 257 -3.84 27.50 -7.30
N LEU A 258 -5.11 27.65 -7.72
CA LEU A 258 -5.49 28.20 -9.04
C LEU A 258 -5.87 29.68 -8.99
N PHE A 259 -6.58 30.12 -7.97
CA PHE A 259 -7.36 31.35 -8.05
C PHE A 259 -7.08 32.33 -6.93
N ASP A 260 -6.51 31.89 -5.79
CA ASP A 260 -6.27 32.78 -4.66
C ASP A 260 -4.91 33.48 -4.77
N THR A 261 -4.76 34.57 -4.05
CA THR A 261 -3.51 35.31 -3.95
C THR A 261 -2.52 34.54 -3.08
N ASN A 262 -1.39 34.14 -3.65
CA ASN A 262 -0.28 33.51 -2.95
C ASN A 262 0.26 34.41 -1.83
N TYR A 263 0.42 33.87 -0.63
CA TYR A 263 0.85 34.64 0.56
C TYR A 263 2.29 35.17 0.48
N VAL A 264 3.16 34.57 -0.36
CA VAL A 264 4.56 35.00 -0.52
C VAL A 264 4.70 35.95 -1.71
N THR A 265 4.32 35.48 -2.91
CA THR A 265 4.56 36.17 -4.18
C THR A 265 3.57 37.30 -4.45
N LYS A 266 2.45 37.33 -3.76
CA LYS A 266 1.31 38.24 -4.00
C LYS A 266 0.69 38.15 -5.40
N LYS A 267 1.02 37.09 -6.13
CA LYS A 267 0.42 36.75 -7.45
C LYS A 267 -0.69 35.72 -7.26
N ILE A 268 -1.52 35.58 -8.28
CA ILE A 268 -2.56 34.54 -8.30
C ILE A 268 -1.91 33.18 -8.50
N GLY A 269 -2.33 32.21 -7.71
CA GLY A 269 -1.96 30.80 -7.78
C GLY A 269 -0.68 30.45 -7.05
N SER A 270 -0.56 29.16 -6.73
CA SER A 270 0.57 28.55 -6.05
C SER A 270 1.08 27.36 -6.85
N PRO A 271 2.41 27.08 -6.84
CA PRO A 271 2.97 25.93 -7.55
C PRO A 271 2.31 24.62 -7.05
N LEU A 272 1.90 23.77 -7.98
CA LEU A 272 1.35 22.44 -7.70
C LEU A 272 1.75 21.49 -8.84
N ASP A 273 2.65 20.55 -8.58
CA ASP A 273 3.18 19.61 -9.56
C ASP A 273 2.62 18.19 -9.39
N LEU A 274 1.99 17.87 -8.24
CA LEU A 274 1.29 16.62 -7.99
C LEU A 274 0.19 16.81 -6.94
N ILE A 275 -0.85 15.99 -7.03
CA ILE A 275 -1.97 15.99 -6.08
C ILE A 275 -1.90 14.72 -5.24
N LEU A 276 -2.05 14.86 -3.91
CA LEU A 276 -2.04 13.75 -2.99
C LEU A 276 -3.34 13.72 -2.16
N PHE A 277 -3.75 12.51 -1.80
CA PHE A 277 -4.81 12.23 -0.83
C PHE A 277 -4.66 10.83 -0.27
N HIS A 278 -5.29 10.54 0.88
CA HIS A 278 -5.34 9.20 1.46
C HIS A 278 -6.61 8.45 1.10
N ALA A 279 -6.50 7.11 1.13
CA ALA A 279 -7.66 6.24 0.98
C ALA A 279 -7.49 4.99 1.85
N LYS A 280 -8.28 4.92 2.90
CA LYS A 280 -8.25 3.82 3.87
C LYS A 280 -9.51 2.96 3.76
N GLY A 281 -9.34 1.65 3.99
CA GLY A 281 -10.44 0.75 4.30
C GLY A 281 -10.95 0.94 5.73
N SER A 282 -11.81 0.03 6.18
CA SER A 282 -12.39 0.08 7.53
C SER A 282 -12.76 -1.33 8.01
N PRO A 283 -11.77 -2.16 8.39
CA PRO A 283 -12.03 -3.49 8.94
C PRO A 283 -12.65 -3.39 10.32
N LYS A 284 -13.45 -4.40 10.66
CA LYS A 284 -14.08 -4.54 11.99
C LYS A 284 -14.19 -6.01 12.38
N ILE A 285 -14.54 -6.28 13.63
CA ILE A 285 -14.92 -7.60 14.08
C ILE A 285 -16.44 -7.75 13.98
N GLU A 286 -16.91 -8.73 13.24
CA GLU A 286 -18.30 -9.15 13.15
C GLU A 286 -18.39 -10.64 13.46
N GLN A 287 -19.20 -11.02 14.44
CA GLN A 287 -19.37 -12.41 14.87
C GLN A 287 -18.03 -13.15 15.12
N GLY A 288 -17.10 -12.46 15.77
CA GLY A 288 -15.78 -13.00 16.11
C GLY A 288 -14.80 -13.15 14.94
N LYS A 289 -15.12 -12.62 13.76
CA LYS A 289 -14.26 -12.66 12.57
C LYS A 289 -13.87 -11.28 12.12
N VAL A 290 -12.70 -11.15 11.52
CA VAL A 290 -12.32 -9.92 10.82
C VAL A 290 -13.15 -9.81 9.55
N VAL A 291 -13.76 -8.66 9.35
CA VAL A 291 -14.51 -8.30 8.14
C VAL A 291 -13.92 -7.00 7.59
N MET A 292 -13.33 -7.10 6.41
CA MET A 292 -12.72 -5.96 5.71
C MET A 292 -13.78 -5.06 5.08
N SER A 293 -13.37 -3.87 4.64
CA SER A 293 -14.21 -2.98 3.85
C SER A 293 -13.39 -2.32 2.74
N ALA A 294 -13.10 -3.08 1.68
CA ALA A 294 -12.44 -2.56 0.49
C ALA A 294 -13.29 -1.44 -0.16
N ARG A 295 -14.64 -1.52 -0.05
CA ARG A 295 -15.55 -0.45 -0.47
C ARG A 295 -15.17 0.92 0.11
N ALA A 296 -14.83 0.99 1.38
CA ALA A 296 -14.47 2.27 2.02
C ALA A 296 -13.27 2.91 1.32
N GLN A 297 -12.21 2.12 1.08
CA GLN A 297 -11.02 2.57 0.37
C GLN A 297 -11.33 3.00 -1.07
N LEU A 298 -12.04 2.16 -1.82
CA LEU A 298 -12.33 2.41 -3.24
C LEU A 298 -13.26 3.62 -3.42
N LYS A 299 -14.25 3.83 -2.51
CA LYS A 299 -15.11 5.02 -2.54
C LYS A 299 -14.34 6.30 -2.23
N ASN A 300 -13.41 6.27 -1.28
CA ASN A 300 -12.54 7.41 -1.01
C ASN A 300 -11.76 7.79 -2.27
N ILE A 301 -11.13 6.81 -2.95
CA ILE A 301 -10.41 7.05 -4.21
C ILE A 301 -11.37 7.65 -5.26
N GLU A 302 -12.53 7.05 -5.48
CA GLU A 302 -13.51 7.54 -6.45
C GLU A 302 -13.92 8.99 -6.17
N ASN A 303 -14.19 9.33 -4.91
CA ASN A 303 -14.63 10.66 -4.53
C ASN A 303 -13.54 11.73 -4.73
N HIS A 304 -12.29 11.44 -4.37
CA HIS A 304 -11.16 12.33 -4.60
C HIS A 304 -10.90 12.55 -6.10
N LEU A 305 -10.98 11.49 -6.92
CA LEU A 305 -10.85 11.61 -8.37
C LEU A 305 -11.95 12.50 -8.98
N LYS A 306 -13.19 12.40 -8.49
CA LYS A 306 -14.29 13.29 -8.93
C LYS A 306 -14.01 14.75 -8.61
N VAL A 307 -13.45 15.05 -7.43
CA VAL A 307 -13.05 16.42 -7.06
C VAL A 307 -11.98 16.94 -8.03
N ILE A 308 -10.95 16.14 -8.31
CA ILE A 308 -9.86 16.53 -9.21
C ILE A 308 -10.38 16.79 -10.64
N GLN A 309 -11.28 15.93 -11.13
CA GLN A 309 -11.88 16.09 -12.48
C GLN A 309 -12.70 17.37 -12.66
N ALA A 310 -13.21 17.95 -11.57
CA ALA A 310 -13.92 19.22 -11.64
C ALA A 310 -13.00 20.39 -12.03
N TYR A 311 -11.68 20.19 -12.06
CA TYR A 311 -10.66 21.19 -12.39
C TYR A 311 -9.86 20.75 -13.63
N PRO A 312 -10.29 21.12 -14.86
CA PRO A 312 -9.60 20.72 -16.09
C PRO A 312 -8.12 21.11 -16.14
N GLN A 313 -7.72 22.18 -15.42
CA GLN A 313 -6.34 22.64 -15.30
C GLN A 313 -5.42 21.57 -14.67
N TYR A 314 -5.97 20.67 -13.87
CA TYR A 314 -5.25 19.62 -13.17
C TYR A 314 -5.38 18.23 -13.80
N LYS A 315 -6.10 18.11 -14.91
CA LYS A 315 -6.39 16.83 -15.58
C LYS A 315 -5.14 15.94 -15.78
N ASN A 316 -4.02 16.56 -16.13
CA ASN A 316 -2.79 15.83 -16.46
C ASN A 316 -1.79 15.76 -15.29
N LEU A 317 -2.07 16.39 -14.16
CA LEU A 317 -1.16 16.32 -13.03
C LEU A 317 -1.05 14.90 -12.49
N PRO A 318 0.16 14.49 -12.09
CA PRO A 318 0.33 13.23 -11.36
C PRO A 318 -0.51 13.20 -10.10
N ILE A 319 -1.13 12.06 -9.84
CA ILE A 319 -1.90 11.79 -8.62
C ILE A 319 -1.19 10.69 -7.86
N VAL A 320 -0.98 10.89 -6.56
CA VAL A 320 -0.46 9.88 -5.65
C VAL A 320 -1.46 9.66 -4.52
N ILE A 321 -1.87 8.42 -4.31
CA ILE A 321 -2.61 8.08 -3.09
C ILE A 321 -1.55 7.94 -1.99
N GLY A 322 -1.40 8.98 -1.17
CA GLY A 322 -0.29 9.16 -0.23
C GLY A 322 -0.26 8.14 0.92
N GLU A 323 -1.43 7.57 1.25
CA GLU A 323 -1.57 6.34 2.05
C GLU A 323 -2.74 5.52 1.52
N SER A 324 -2.48 4.27 1.17
CA SER A 324 -3.42 3.43 0.44
C SER A 324 -3.58 2.05 1.07
N ASP A 325 -4.15 2.00 2.29
CA ASP A 325 -4.14 0.83 3.15
C ASP A 325 -5.54 0.35 3.53
N PRO A 326 -5.63 -0.88 4.06
CA PRO A 326 -6.89 -1.41 4.56
C PRO A 326 -7.49 -0.62 5.74
N GLU A 327 -6.69 0.12 6.55
CA GLU A 327 -7.12 0.92 7.72
C GLU A 327 -6.06 1.92 8.16
N GLY A 328 -6.36 2.74 9.19
CA GLY A 328 -5.40 3.60 9.89
C GLY A 328 -4.52 2.85 10.91
N CYS A 329 -3.63 3.59 11.58
CA CYS A 329 -2.76 3.14 12.70
C CYS A 329 -1.92 1.89 12.40
N ALA A 330 -0.77 2.05 11.73
CA ALA A 330 0.17 0.94 11.47
C ALA A 330 0.68 0.27 12.76
N ALA A 331 0.98 1.04 13.80
CA ALA A 331 1.49 0.57 15.08
C ALA A 331 0.42 -0.01 16.05
N CYS A 332 -0.85 -0.06 15.66
CA CYS A 332 -1.90 -0.67 16.48
C CYS A 332 -1.94 -2.19 16.25
N GLY A 333 -1.30 -2.93 17.14
CA GLY A 333 -1.26 -4.40 17.09
C GLY A 333 -2.55 -5.08 17.57
N MET A 334 -2.59 -6.40 17.50
CA MET A 334 -3.77 -7.24 17.85
C MET A 334 -4.26 -7.08 19.29
N ALA A 335 -3.37 -6.77 20.24
CA ALA A 335 -3.74 -6.62 21.65
C ALA A 335 -4.66 -5.42 21.90
N THR A 336 -4.47 -4.34 21.13
CA THR A 336 -5.29 -3.11 21.22
C THR A 336 -6.35 -3.02 20.14
N SER A 337 -6.14 -3.71 19.03
CA SER A 337 -6.99 -3.68 17.83
C SER A 337 -7.12 -5.09 17.24
N PRO A 338 -7.95 -5.98 17.82
CA PRO A 338 -8.04 -7.38 17.40
C PRO A 338 -8.38 -7.58 15.92
N GLN A 339 -9.10 -6.63 15.31
CA GLN A 339 -9.39 -6.64 13.87
C GLN A 339 -8.13 -6.61 13.00
N ASN A 340 -6.97 -6.20 13.53
CA ASN A 340 -5.72 -6.12 12.79
C ASN A 340 -4.98 -7.47 12.67
N ALA A 341 -5.53 -8.55 13.22
CA ALA A 341 -4.93 -9.89 13.12
C ALA A 341 -4.69 -10.35 11.67
N TYR A 342 -5.54 -9.95 10.71
CA TYR A 342 -5.42 -10.28 9.29
C TYR A 342 -4.11 -9.82 8.65
N ARG A 343 -3.44 -8.81 9.23
CA ARG A 343 -2.19 -8.22 8.70
C ARG A 343 -1.00 -9.17 8.68
N ASN A 344 -1.08 -10.28 9.44
CA ASN A 344 -0.01 -11.28 9.47
C ASN A 344 -0.14 -12.33 8.35
N GLY A 345 -1.35 -12.57 7.84
CA GLY A 345 -1.67 -13.69 6.96
C GLY A 345 -2.01 -13.30 5.52
N THR A 346 -2.57 -14.28 4.81
CA THR A 346 -2.86 -14.19 3.37
C THR A 346 -4.01 -13.25 3.02
N MET A 347 -4.89 -12.94 3.98
CA MET A 347 -5.97 -11.97 3.76
C MET A 347 -5.44 -10.58 3.40
N TYR A 348 -4.33 -10.13 4.01
CA TYR A 348 -3.71 -8.87 3.63
C TYR A 348 -3.15 -8.93 2.20
N SER A 349 -2.60 -10.09 1.80
CA SER A 349 -2.08 -10.31 0.45
C SER A 349 -3.18 -10.24 -0.62
N SER A 350 -4.26 -10.99 -0.43
CA SER A 350 -5.37 -11.04 -1.39
C SER A 350 -6.16 -9.72 -1.45
N TYR A 351 -6.34 -9.03 -0.31
CA TYR A 351 -6.87 -7.66 -0.28
C TYR A 351 -6.02 -6.71 -1.13
N THR A 352 -4.69 -6.77 -0.96
CA THR A 352 -3.76 -5.93 -1.72
C THR A 352 -3.87 -6.19 -3.22
N ALA A 353 -3.85 -7.45 -3.65
CA ALA A 353 -4.01 -7.82 -5.06
C ALA A 353 -5.34 -7.31 -5.63
N ALA A 354 -6.46 -7.59 -4.97
CA ALA A 354 -7.80 -7.20 -5.40
C ALA A 354 -7.97 -5.67 -5.46
N THR A 355 -7.50 -4.93 -4.46
CA THR A 355 -7.67 -3.47 -4.42
C THR A 355 -6.73 -2.73 -5.37
N PHE A 356 -5.50 -3.22 -5.61
CA PHE A 356 -4.62 -2.61 -6.62
C PHE A 356 -5.21 -2.76 -8.03
N ALA A 357 -5.79 -3.90 -8.37
CA ALA A 357 -6.50 -4.07 -9.65
C ALA A 357 -7.62 -3.03 -9.79
N ARG A 358 -8.41 -2.80 -8.75
CA ARG A 358 -9.50 -1.80 -8.75
C ARG A 358 -8.99 -0.35 -8.79
N LYS A 359 -7.79 -0.06 -8.27
CA LYS A 359 -7.14 1.26 -8.43
C LYS A 359 -6.81 1.55 -9.91
N TYR A 360 -6.31 0.56 -10.64
CA TYR A 360 -6.12 0.69 -12.09
C TYR A 360 -7.44 0.92 -12.82
N GLU A 361 -8.49 0.16 -12.49
CA GLU A 361 -9.82 0.35 -13.08
C GLU A 361 -10.41 1.74 -12.78
N LEU A 362 -10.23 2.26 -11.56
CA LEU A 362 -10.65 3.61 -11.19
C LEU A 362 -9.86 4.67 -11.94
N ALA A 363 -8.53 4.52 -12.05
CA ALA A 363 -7.71 5.43 -12.81
C ALA A 363 -8.14 5.49 -14.29
N GLN A 364 -8.43 4.34 -14.90
CA GLN A 364 -8.95 4.26 -16.26
C GLN A 364 -10.34 4.89 -16.38
N LYS A 365 -11.28 4.54 -15.47
CA LYS A 365 -12.67 5.08 -15.46
C LYS A 365 -12.69 6.61 -15.41
N TYR A 366 -11.76 7.21 -14.70
CA TYR A 366 -11.69 8.66 -14.47
C TYR A 366 -10.60 9.35 -15.30
N ASP A 367 -9.97 8.67 -16.26
CA ASP A 367 -8.85 9.19 -17.07
C ASP A 367 -7.81 9.93 -16.18
N ALA A 368 -7.48 9.31 -15.04
CA ALA A 368 -6.65 9.89 -14.00
C ALA A 368 -5.18 9.50 -14.19
N ASN A 369 -4.27 10.48 -14.10
CA ASN A 369 -2.84 10.23 -14.15
C ASN A 369 -2.33 9.68 -12.81
N LEU A 370 -2.85 8.51 -12.40
CA LEU A 370 -2.41 7.83 -11.17
C LEU A 370 -0.96 7.38 -11.32
N LEU A 371 -0.08 7.98 -10.54
CA LEU A 371 1.36 7.74 -10.53
C LEU A 371 1.77 6.72 -9.47
N GLY A 372 1.13 6.76 -8.29
CA GLY A 372 1.48 5.93 -7.16
C GLY A 372 0.32 5.68 -6.20
N ALA A 373 0.40 4.55 -5.49
CA ALA A 373 -0.46 4.23 -4.36
C ALA A 373 0.43 3.72 -3.23
N VAL A 374 0.75 4.62 -2.29
CA VAL A 374 1.72 4.36 -1.23
C VAL A 374 1.17 3.30 -0.29
N THR A 375 1.84 2.16 -0.22
CA THR A 375 1.60 1.16 0.81
C THR A 375 2.25 1.64 2.09
N TRP A 376 1.41 2.00 3.07
CA TRP A 376 1.84 2.54 4.35
C TRP A 376 2.13 1.43 5.34
N ALA A 377 3.22 0.70 5.09
CA ALA A 377 3.67 -0.44 5.88
C ALA A 377 5.19 -0.59 5.78
N PHE A 378 5.85 -0.80 6.91
CA PHE A 378 7.30 -0.94 6.95
C PHE A 378 7.73 -2.12 7.82
N GLU A 379 8.42 -1.87 8.93
CA GLU A 379 8.87 -2.86 9.90
C GLU A 379 9.09 -2.18 11.26
N PHE A 380 8.69 -2.87 12.34
CA PHE A 380 8.95 -2.45 13.71
C PHE A 380 9.96 -3.43 14.32
N GLU A 381 11.25 -3.11 14.21
CA GLU A 381 12.34 -3.93 14.73
C GLU A 381 12.29 -4.00 16.26
N ASN A 382 12.63 -5.16 16.84
CA ASN A 382 12.61 -5.44 18.28
C ASN A 382 11.20 -5.39 18.92
N GLN A 383 10.16 -5.59 18.12
CA GLN A 383 8.78 -5.71 18.61
C GLN A 383 8.35 -7.19 18.66
N PRO A 384 7.23 -7.52 19.35
CA PRO A 384 6.72 -8.89 19.39
C PRO A 384 6.47 -9.46 17.98
N TRP A 385 6.82 -10.72 17.79
CA TRP A 385 6.69 -11.42 16.51
C TRP A 385 5.22 -11.54 16.10
N PHE A 386 4.94 -11.17 14.83
CA PHE A 386 3.60 -11.26 14.23
C PHE A 386 2.49 -10.63 15.09
N TYR A 387 2.79 -9.47 15.66
CA TYR A 387 1.90 -8.79 16.62
C TYR A 387 0.68 -8.10 15.96
N GLY A 388 0.50 -8.24 14.65
CA GLY A 388 -0.58 -7.61 13.90
C GLY A 388 -0.33 -6.13 13.57
N PHE A 389 0.91 -5.68 13.63
CA PHE A 389 1.29 -4.39 13.05
C PHE A 389 1.10 -4.41 11.54
N ARG A 390 0.79 -3.25 10.95
CA ARG A 390 0.80 -3.11 9.49
C ARG A 390 2.24 -2.91 9.04
N ASP A 391 2.90 -4.03 8.85
CA ASP A 391 4.29 -4.13 8.44
C ASP A 391 4.43 -5.17 7.31
N LEU A 392 5.50 -5.04 6.54
CA LEU A 392 5.87 -5.94 5.45
C LEU A 392 6.77 -7.07 5.92
N ALA A 393 7.45 -6.86 7.04
CA ALA A 393 8.30 -7.82 7.72
C ALA A 393 8.20 -7.66 9.24
N THR A 394 8.56 -8.70 9.99
CA THR A 394 8.66 -8.70 11.45
C THR A 394 10.02 -9.23 11.88
N ASN A 395 10.83 -8.39 12.55
CA ASN A 395 12.19 -8.73 12.98
C ASN A 395 13.03 -9.38 11.87
N GLY A 396 13.00 -8.79 10.66
CA GLY A 396 13.74 -9.24 9.49
C GLY A 396 13.19 -10.52 8.83
N VAL A 397 11.96 -10.93 9.13
CA VAL A 397 11.25 -12.03 8.47
C VAL A 397 10.08 -11.48 7.66
N ASP A 398 10.07 -11.73 6.37
CA ASP A 398 9.08 -11.22 5.43
C ASP A 398 7.70 -11.80 5.71
N LYS A 399 6.68 -10.95 5.70
CA LYS A 399 5.28 -11.36 5.75
C LYS A 399 4.71 -11.69 4.38
N PRO A 400 3.63 -12.46 4.27
CA PRO A 400 3.03 -12.85 2.99
C PRO A 400 2.74 -11.67 2.05
N VAL A 401 2.32 -10.52 2.58
CA VAL A 401 1.97 -9.33 1.79
C VAL A 401 3.14 -8.77 0.98
N LEU A 402 4.38 -8.87 1.46
CA LEU A 402 5.56 -8.42 0.70
C LEU A 402 5.71 -9.20 -0.62
N ASN A 403 5.26 -10.46 -0.63
CA ASN A 403 5.31 -11.29 -1.84
C ASN A 403 4.32 -10.85 -2.93
N VAL A 404 3.22 -10.17 -2.60
CA VAL A 404 2.33 -9.55 -3.60
C VAL A 404 3.08 -8.47 -4.39
N PHE A 405 3.88 -7.65 -3.70
CA PHE A 405 4.70 -6.63 -4.36
C PHE A 405 5.81 -7.24 -5.20
N ARG A 406 6.41 -8.37 -4.76
CA ARG A 406 7.32 -9.16 -5.61
C ARG A 406 6.62 -9.69 -6.86
N MET A 407 5.35 -10.09 -6.76
CA MET A 407 4.55 -10.50 -7.92
C MET A 407 4.26 -9.32 -8.85
N PHE A 408 3.87 -8.15 -8.33
CA PHE A 408 3.69 -6.94 -9.15
C PHE A 408 4.97 -6.55 -9.89
N GLY A 409 6.13 -6.59 -9.23
CA GLY A 409 7.42 -6.30 -9.86
C GLY A 409 7.78 -7.22 -11.02
N LYS A 410 7.19 -8.43 -11.06
CA LYS A 410 7.32 -9.38 -12.17
C LYS A 410 6.33 -9.12 -13.32
N MET A 411 5.31 -8.29 -13.11
CA MET A 411 4.35 -7.90 -14.13
C MET A 411 4.87 -6.66 -14.87
N GLN A 412 5.26 -6.84 -16.11
CA GLN A 412 5.83 -5.78 -16.94
C GLN A 412 5.09 -5.65 -18.27
N GLY A 413 5.25 -4.50 -18.93
CA GLY A 413 4.70 -4.25 -20.25
C GLY A 413 3.31 -3.64 -20.21
N ASP A 414 2.49 -4.02 -21.17
CA ASP A 414 1.16 -3.47 -21.37
C ASP A 414 0.10 -4.40 -20.78
N PHE A 415 -0.95 -3.85 -20.19
CA PHE A 415 -2.12 -4.64 -19.86
C PHE A 415 -2.69 -5.30 -21.11
N VAL A 416 -3.26 -6.49 -20.93
CA VAL A 416 -4.01 -7.21 -21.98
C VAL A 416 -5.43 -7.47 -21.54
N GLU A 417 -6.29 -7.88 -22.47
CA GLU A 417 -7.65 -8.27 -22.10
C GLU A 417 -7.60 -9.50 -21.19
N ALA A 418 -8.14 -9.36 -19.97
CA ALA A 418 -8.25 -10.41 -18.98
C ALA A 418 -9.65 -10.35 -18.35
N LYS A 419 -10.40 -11.46 -18.40
CA LYS A 419 -11.77 -11.54 -17.91
C LYS A 419 -11.97 -12.80 -17.09
N SER A 420 -12.62 -12.66 -15.95
CA SER A 420 -13.08 -13.77 -15.11
C SER A 420 -14.60 -13.68 -14.95
N ASP A 421 -15.30 -14.79 -15.11
CA ASP A 421 -16.75 -14.88 -14.89
C ASP A 421 -17.16 -14.86 -13.41
N HIS A 422 -16.15 -14.97 -12.49
CA HIS A 422 -16.32 -14.90 -11.04
C HIS A 422 -15.75 -13.63 -10.42
N SER A 423 -15.30 -12.65 -11.24
CA SER A 423 -14.82 -11.37 -10.72
C SER A 423 -15.98 -10.42 -10.43
N TYR A 424 -15.90 -9.73 -9.29
CA TYR A 424 -16.85 -8.66 -8.97
C TYR A 424 -16.63 -7.47 -9.91
N PRO A 425 -17.68 -6.96 -10.58
CA PRO A 425 -17.60 -5.70 -11.29
C PRO A 425 -17.17 -4.55 -10.36
N LEU A 426 -16.41 -3.58 -10.90
CA LEU A 426 -15.96 -2.42 -10.12
C LEU A 426 -17.12 -1.73 -9.38
N GLN A 427 -18.27 -1.55 -10.05
CA GLN A 427 -19.42 -0.88 -9.41
C GLN A 427 -19.94 -1.69 -8.21
N MET A 428 -19.98 -3.02 -8.30
CA MET A 428 -20.39 -3.88 -7.18
C MET A 428 -19.40 -3.76 -6.00
N ALA A 429 -18.09 -3.73 -6.28
CA ALA A 429 -17.09 -3.51 -5.24
C ALA A 429 -17.23 -2.13 -4.56
N LEU A 430 -17.57 -1.09 -5.33
CA LEU A 430 -17.85 0.26 -4.83
C LEU A 430 -19.14 0.34 -3.99
N ASP A 431 -20.17 -0.45 -4.30
CA ASP A 431 -21.46 -0.36 -3.63
C ASP A 431 -21.56 -1.29 -2.41
N SER A 432 -21.04 -2.52 -2.51
CA SER A 432 -21.22 -3.56 -1.50
C SER A 432 -19.93 -4.21 -0.98
N SER A 433 -18.74 -3.79 -1.49
CA SER A 433 -17.47 -4.47 -1.22
C SER A 433 -17.47 -5.93 -1.71
N PHE A 434 -16.55 -6.75 -1.25
CA PHE A 434 -16.43 -8.17 -1.63
C PHE A 434 -17.10 -9.07 -0.59
N ARG A 435 -18.42 -8.87 -0.38
CA ARG A 435 -19.22 -9.51 0.69
C ARG A 435 -20.34 -10.41 0.21
N GLY A 436 -20.41 -10.69 -1.08
CA GLY A 436 -21.44 -11.58 -1.65
C GLY A 436 -21.27 -13.05 -1.23
N PRO A 437 -22.16 -13.93 -1.68
CA PRO A 437 -22.10 -15.37 -1.35
C PRO A 437 -20.89 -16.07 -1.94
N LYS A 438 -20.34 -15.57 -3.03
CA LYS A 438 -19.12 -16.07 -3.70
C LYS A 438 -17.92 -15.17 -3.40
N THR A 439 -16.70 -15.69 -3.56
CA THR A 439 -15.48 -14.92 -3.51
C THR A 439 -15.24 -14.18 -4.83
N ASP A 440 -14.46 -13.10 -4.80
CA ASP A 440 -13.94 -12.43 -6.00
C ASP A 440 -12.74 -13.23 -6.53
N ILE A 441 -12.94 -14.01 -7.58
CA ILE A 441 -11.86 -14.66 -8.30
C ILE A 441 -11.50 -13.74 -9.46
N GLY A 442 -10.64 -12.78 -9.14
CA GLY A 442 -10.25 -11.76 -10.08
C GLY A 442 -8.92 -12.07 -10.77
N THR A 443 -8.65 -11.34 -11.82
CA THR A 443 -7.44 -11.47 -12.62
C THR A 443 -6.98 -10.15 -13.20
N MET A 444 -5.67 -10.01 -13.39
CA MET A 444 -5.04 -8.99 -14.22
C MET A 444 -3.88 -9.63 -14.98
N ALA A 445 -3.63 -9.18 -16.20
CA ALA A 445 -2.57 -9.75 -17.02
C ALA A 445 -1.81 -8.67 -17.79
N THR A 446 -0.50 -8.90 -17.99
CA THR A 446 0.37 -8.05 -18.78
C THR A 446 1.16 -8.85 -19.79
N LYS A 447 1.57 -8.19 -20.90
CA LYS A 447 2.44 -8.72 -21.93
C LYS A 447 3.64 -7.80 -22.14
N HIS A 448 4.82 -8.39 -22.19
CA HIS A 448 6.04 -7.70 -22.56
C HIS A 448 6.84 -8.54 -23.55
N LYS A 449 6.95 -8.08 -24.81
CA LYS A 449 7.62 -8.86 -25.87
C LYS A 449 7.06 -10.29 -25.93
N ASN A 450 7.94 -11.29 -25.76
CA ASN A 450 7.63 -12.71 -25.77
C ASN A 450 7.40 -13.28 -24.35
N SER A 451 6.80 -12.49 -23.48
CA SER A 451 6.44 -12.94 -22.14
C SER A 451 5.08 -12.38 -21.71
N ALA A 452 4.40 -13.10 -20.83
CA ALA A 452 3.17 -12.66 -20.19
C ALA A 452 3.19 -13.00 -18.71
N SER A 453 2.57 -12.15 -17.91
CA SER A 453 2.37 -12.36 -16.47
C SER A 453 0.88 -12.25 -16.18
N ILE A 454 0.31 -13.27 -15.53
CA ILE A 454 -1.10 -13.34 -15.18
C ILE A 454 -1.21 -13.52 -13.67
N MET A 455 -1.77 -12.53 -12.99
CA MET A 455 -2.06 -12.58 -11.56
C MET A 455 -3.52 -12.95 -11.35
N LEU A 456 -3.76 -13.84 -10.40
CA LEU A 456 -5.09 -14.24 -9.92
C LEU A 456 -5.17 -14.02 -8.42
N TRP A 457 -6.36 -13.76 -7.91
CA TRP A 457 -6.65 -13.76 -6.48
C TRP A 457 -8.01 -14.38 -6.21
N ASN A 458 -8.14 -14.96 -5.02
CA ASN A 458 -9.40 -15.46 -4.48
C ASN A 458 -9.71 -14.68 -3.21
N TYR A 459 -10.37 -13.54 -3.32
CA TYR A 459 -10.58 -12.60 -2.23
C TYR A 459 -12.03 -12.53 -1.75
N HIS A 460 -12.20 -12.33 -0.45
CA HIS A 460 -13.47 -12.01 0.18
C HIS A 460 -13.20 -11.19 1.45
N ASP A 461 -14.07 -10.22 1.76
CA ASP A 461 -13.93 -9.34 2.92
C ASP A 461 -13.98 -10.08 4.29
N VAL A 462 -14.66 -11.22 4.36
CA VAL A 462 -14.76 -11.99 5.61
C VAL A 462 -13.58 -12.94 5.73
N ASP A 463 -12.85 -12.83 6.86
CA ASP A 463 -11.79 -13.79 7.21
C ASP A 463 -12.42 -15.12 7.66
N LYS A 464 -12.65 -15.97 6.69
CA LYS A 464 -13.26 -17.29 6.84
C LYS A 464 -12.44 -18.28 6.05
N LYS A 465 -11.98 -19.33 6.70
CA LYS A 465 -11.43 -20.48 5.98
C LYS A 465 -12.53 -21.08 5.07
N GLY A 466 -12.15 -21.48 3.90
CA GLY A 466 -13.08 -22.02 2.90
C GLY A 466 -12.38 -23.01 2.00
N GLU A 467 -13.18 -23.70 1.19
CA GLU A 467 -12.70 -24.57 0.15
C GLU A 467 -11.96 -23.77 -0.94
N PHE A 468 -11.08 -24.44 -1.67
CA PHE A 468 -10.48 -23.88 -2.87
C PHE A 468 -11.53 -23.74 -3.98
N SER A 469 -11.29 -22.80 -4.88
CA SER A 469 -12.07 -22.65 -6.12
C SER A 469 -11.30 -23.29 -7.27
N LYS A 470 -11.98 -24.12 -8.06
CA LYS A 470 -11.41 -24.60 -9.33
C LYS A 470 -11.37 -23.46 -10.32
N VAL A 471 -10.23 -23.24 -10.95
CA VAL A 471 -10.03 -22.18 -11.94
C VAL A 471 -9.48 -22.78 -13.23
N SER A 472 -10.15 -22.46 -14.34
CA SER A 472 -9.72 -22.77 -15.70
C SER A 472 -9.31 -21.49 -16.40
N ILE A 473 -8.13 -21.46 -16.99
CA ILE A 473 -7.52 -20.27 -17.61
C ILE A 473 -7.20 -20.60 -19.07
N ASP A 474 -7.82 -19.89 -20.00
CA ASP A 474 -7.50 -19.93 -21.42
C ASP A 474 -6.67 -18.69 -21.79
N ILE A 475 -5.44 -18.91 -22.24
CA ILE A 475 -4.49 -17.87 -22.63
C ILE A 475 -4.28 -17.96 -24.14
N THR A 476 -4.80 -16.99 -24.89
CA THR A 476 -4.75 -16.93 -26.35
C THR A 476 -3.77 -15.88 -26.85
N GLY A 477 -3.41 -15.93 -28.14
CA GLY A 477 -2.51 -14.96 -28.78
C GLY A 477 -1.02 -15.23 -28.53
N ILE A 478 -0.64 -16.48 -28.19
CA ILE A 478 0.76 -16.91 -28.07
C ILE A 478 1.27 -17.29 -29.46
N THR A 479 2.39 -16.71 -29.89
CA THR A 479 2.94 -16.85 -31.24
C THR A 479 3.90 -18.05 -31.42
N SER A 480 4.13 -18.84 -30.37
CA SER A 480 5.03 -19.99 -30.38
C SER A 480 4.27 -21.29 -30.10
N SER A 481 4.81 -22.43 -30.53
CA SER A 481 4.27 -23.77 -30.24
C SER A 481 4.57 -24.26 -28.82
N SER A 482 5.44 -23.55 -28.08
CA SER A 482 5.75 -23.90 -26.68
C SER A 482 6.16 -22.68 -25.88
N ALA A 483 5.99 -22.76 -24.56
CA ALA A 483 6.44 -21.73 -23.61
C ALA A 483 7.02 -22.37 -22.35
N LYS A 484 7.86 -21.60 -21.60
CA LYS A 484 8.23 -21.91 -20.23
C LYS A 484 7.16 -21.31 -19.30
N LEU A 485 6.58 -22.12 -18.45
CA LEU A 485 5.60 -21.71 -17.44
C LEU A 485 6.22 -21.78 -16.05
N ILE A 486 6.07 -20.69 -15.30
CA ILE A 486 6.39 -20.59 -13.87
C ILE A 486 5.11 -20.21 -13.13
N HIS A 487 4.85 -20.87 -12.01
CA HIS A 487 3.67 -20.61 -11.17
C HIS A 487 4.12 -20.32 -9.73
N TYR A 488 3.93 -19.06 -9.28
CA TYR A 488 4.15 -18.63 -7.91
C TYR A 488 2.83 -18.56 -7.17
N ARG A 489 2.87 -18.77 -5.85
CA ARG A 489 1.66 -18.73 -5.01
C ARG A 489 1.94 -18.15 -3.64
N ILE A 490 0.95 -17.42 -3.11
CA ILE A 490 0.84 -17.02 -1.71
C ILE A 490 -0.43 -17.68 -1.17
N ASP A 491 -0.29 -18.59 -0.23
CA ASP A 491 -1.41 -19.25 0.47
C ASP A 491 -0.99 -19.69 1.90
N ASP A 492 -1.73 -20.57 2.54
CA ASP A 492 -1.42 -21.06 3.89
C ASP A 492 -0.15 -21.93 3.95
N GLU A 493 0.38 -22.39 2.81
CA GLU A 493 1.56 -23.27 2.76
C GLU A 493 2.77 -22.61 2.11
N LEU A 494 2.56 -21.76 1.11
CA LEU A 494 3.60 -21.18 0.28
C LEU A 494 3.72 -19.67 0.49
N SER A 495 4.96 -19.17 0.49
CA SER A 495 5.28 -17.74 0.65
C SER A 495 4.71 -17.13 1.95
N ASN A 496 4.67 -17.91 3.03
CA ASN A 496 3.94 -17.59 4.25
C ASN A 496 4.71 -17.98 5.51
N SER A 497 5.48 -17.04 6.03
CA SER A 497 6.21 -17.19 7.29
C SER A 497 5.29 -17.27 8.52
N TYR A 498 4.13 -16.63 8.48
CA TYR A 498 3.19 -16.59 9.61
C TYR A 498 2.58 -17.96 9.93
N GLU A 499 2.14 -18.70 8.91
CA GLU A 499 1.61 -20.06 9.13
C GLU A 499 2.69 -21.01 9.65
N LEU A 500 3.94 -20.87 9.16
CA LEU A 500 5.05 -21.64 9.72
C LEU A 500 5.34 -21.27 11.17
N TRP A 501 5.32 -19.98 11.53
CA TRP A 501 5.49 -19.51 12.89
C TRP A 501 4.42 -20.07 13.83
N LYS A 502 3.15 -20.10 13.39
CA LYS A 502 2.07 -20.75 14.15
C LYS A 502 2.30 -22.26 14.35
N LYS A 503 2.75 -22.97 13.32
CA LYS A 503 3.12 -24.39 13.38
C LYS A 503 4.27 -24.67 14.35
N MET A 504 5.15 -23.69 14.59
CA MET A 504 6.24 -23.76 15.59
C MET A 504 5.77 -23.46 17.03
N GLY A 505 4.48 -23.23 17.26
CA GLY A 505 3.92 -22.87 18.57
C GLY A 505 3.98 -21.38 18.89
N SER A 506 4.08 -20.53 17.88
CA SER A 506 4.07 -19.06 18.01
C SER A 506 5.16 -18.49 18.94
N PRO A 507 6.44 -18.89 18.82
CA PRO A 507 7.50 -18.49 19.73
C PRO A 507 7.77 -16.98 19.67
N GLN A 508 7.81 -16.31 20.84
CA GLN A 508 8.23 -14.91 20.94
C GLN A 508 9.75 -14.76 21.07
N ASN A 509 10.46 -15.86 21.35
CA ASN A 509 11.92 -15.95 21.35
C ASN A 509 12.36 -17.10 20.43
N PRO A 510 12.18 -17.00 19.12
CA PRO A 510 12.54 -18.09 18.21
C PRO A 510 14.05 -18.31 18.18
N THR A 511 14.47 -19.56 18.09
CA THR A 511 15.87 -19.95 17.95
C THR A 511 16.44 -19.48 16.59
N PRO A 512 17.77 -19.37 16.43
CA PRO A 512 18.37 -19.05 15.12
C PRO A 512 17.94 -19.99 13.99
N ALA A 513 17.75 -21.29 14.27
CA ALA A 513 17.26 -22.25 13.29
C ALA A 513 15.80 -21.98 12.89
N GLN A 514 14.94 -21.63 13.84
CA GLN A 514 13.56 -21.23 13.57
C GLN A 514 13.51 -19.93 12.74
N ILE A 515 14.32 -18.92 13.08
CA ILE A 515 14.41 -17.67 12.31
C ILE A 515 14.86 -17.96 10.86
N ALA A 516 15.86 -18.82 10.66
CA ALA A 516 16.30 -19.20 9.32
C ALA A 516 15.18 -19.89 8.52
N ALA A 517 14.41 -20.78 9.15
CA ALA A 517 13.25 -21.43 8.53
C ALA A 517 12.14 -20.42 8.19
N LEU A 518 11.84 -19.48 9.09
CA LEU A 518 10.85 -18.42 8.86
C LEU A 518 11.28 -17.50 7.71
N LYS A 519 12.56 -17.10 7.64
CA LYS A 519 13.09 -16.31 6.53
C LYS A 519 12.92 -17.00 5.19
N LYS A 520 13.17 -18.32 5.14
CA LYS A 520 12.95 -19.12 3.94
C LYS A 520 11.48 -19.20 3.56
N ALA A 521 10.59 -19.44 4.51
CA ALA A 521 9.15 -19.54 4.27
C ALA A 521 8.51 -18.20 3.84
N GLY A 522 9.10 -17.06 4.24
CA GLY A 522 8.66 -15.72 3.84
C GLY A 522 9.00 -15.35 2.40
N GLN A 523 9.85 -16.12 1.70
CA GLN A 523 10.22 -15.81 0.32
C GLN A 523 9.15 -16.25 -0.68
N LEU A 524 9.04 -15.54 -1.81
CA LEU A 524 8.12 -15.89 -2.89
C LEU A 524 8.46 -17.28 -3.46
N ALA A 525 7.55 -18.22 -3.30
CA ALA A 525 7.74 -19.63 -3.65
C ALA A 525 6.98 -20.03 -4.91
N MET A 526 7.56 -20.97 -5.65
CA MET A 526 6.92 -21.62 -6.78
C MET A 526 6.11 -22.84 -6.32
N VAL A 527 4.91 -23.03 -6.90
CA VAL A 527 4.06 -24.22 -6.64
C VAL A 527 4.76 -25.50 -7.10
N LYS A 528 5.42 -25.45 -8.25
CA LYS A 528 6.22 -26.52 -8.84
C LYS A 528 7.41 -25.92 -9.59
N PRO A 529 8.48 -26.69 -9.84
CA PRO A 529 9.56 -26.25 -10.70
C PRO A 529 9.06 -25.77 -12.07
N PRO A 530 9.76 -24.82 -12.71
CA PRO A 530 9.41 -24.33 -14.03
C PRO A 530 9.29 -25.47 -15.05
N LYS A 531 8.27 -25.44 -15.90
CA LYS A 531 8.02 -26.48 -16.90
C LYS A 531 7.87 -25.91 -18.30
N LYS A 532 8.27 -26.67 -19.31
CA LYS A 532 7.92 -26.42 -20.71
C LYS A 532 6.48 -26.90 -20.93
N VAL A 533 5.65 -26.06 -21.57
CA VAL A 533 4.25 -26.37 -21.93
C VAL A 533 4.07 -26.25 -23.43
N SER A 534 3.22 -27.11 -24.01
CA SER A 534 2.86 -27.08 -25.41
C SER A 534 1.72 -26.08 -25.64
N ILE A 535 1.80 -25.34 -26.74
CA ILE A 535 0.80 -24.37 -27.17
C ILE A 535 0.09 -24.93 -28.40
N SER A 536 -1.22 -25.06 -28.34
CA SER A 536 -2.04 -25.56 -29.46
C SER A 536 -2.77 -24.39 -30.10
N LYS A 537 -2.54 -24.16 -31.40
CA LYS A 537 -3.21 -23.10 -32.17
C LYS A 537 -3.17 -21.71 -31.47
N GLY A 538 -2.03 -21.37 -30.86
CA GLY A 538 -1.83 -20.10 -30.14
C GLY A 538 -2.52 -20.01 -28.78
N THR A 539 -3.03 -21.14 -28.24
CA THR A 539 -3.76 -21.20 -26.97
C THR A 539 -3.04 -22.13 -25.99
N LEU A 540 -2.91 -21.67 -24.75
CA LEU A 540 -2.53 -22.48 -23.59
C LEU A 540 -3.72 -22.57 -22.63
N HIS A 541 -4.08 -23.80 -22.27
CA HIS A 541 -5.04 -24.07 -21.21
C HIS A 541 -4.31 -24.42 -19.91
N VAL A 542 -4.70 -23.80 -18.79
CA VAL A 542 -4.14 -24.04 -17.45
C VAL A 542 -5.28 -24.23 -16.46
N GLU A 543 -5.18 -25.26 -15.63
CA GLU A 543 -6.09 -25.47 -14.50
C GLU A 543 -5.31 -25.34 -13.18
N THR A 544 -5.99 -24.77 -12.18
CA THR A 544 -5.45 -24.65 -10.81
C THR A 544 -6.58 -24.66 -9.79
N ASP A 545 -6.30 -25.24 -8.63
CA ASP A 545 -7.12 -25.09 -7.45
C ASP A 545 -6.59 -23.86 -6.69
N LEU A 546 -7.40 -22.79 -6.59
CA LEU A 546 -7.03 -21.53 -5.97
C LEU A 546 -7.64 -21.44 -4.58
N PRO A 547 -6.84 -21.59 -3.50
CA PRO A 547 -7.33 -21.49 -2.12
C PRO A 547 -7.96 -20.14 -1.84
N ARG A 548 -8.89 -20.09 -0.88
CA ARG A 548 -9.45 -18.84 -0.41
C ARG A 548 -8.34 -17.95 0.20
N GLN A 549 -8.37 -16.64 -0.08
CA GLN A 549 -7.36 -15.65 0.27
C GLN A 549 -5.97 -15.91 -0.34
N ALA A 550 -5.87 -16.76 -1.38
CA ALA A 550 -4.63 -16.97 -2.11
C ALA A 550 -4.43 -15.94 -3.22
N VAL A 551 -3.16 -15.78 -3.61
CA VAL A 551 -2.73 -15.02 -4.79
C VAL A 551 -1.79 -15.88 -5.60
N ASP A 552 -2.09 -16.05 -6.88
CA ASP A 552 -1.25 -16.77 -7.84
C ASP A 552 -0.65 -15.81 -8.86
N LEU A 553 0.56 -16.10 -9.32
CA LEU A 553 1.16 -15.45 -10.48
C LEU A 553 1.69 -16.51 -11.45
N PHE A 554 1.16 -16.54 -12.64
CA PHE A 554 1.68 -17.31 -13.76
C PHE A 554 2.56 -16.44 -14.64
N GLN A 555 3.77 -16.89 -14.91
CA GLN A 555 4.68 -16.28 -15.87
C GLN A 555 4.91 -17.21 -17.04
N LEU A 556 4.68 -16.71 -18.24
CA LEU A 556 4.95 -17.39 -19.50
C LEU A 556 6.09 -16.68 -20.22
N THR A 557 7.01 -17.45 -20.79
CA THR A 557 8.07 -16.94 -21.69
C THR A 557 8.20 -17.87 -22.87
N TRP A 558 8.17 -17.32 -24.07
CA TRP A 558 8.33 -18.09 -25.32
C TRP A 558 9.36 -17.45 -26.23
N GLN A 559 9.86 -18.21 -27.21
CA GLN A 559 10.82 -17.77 -28.23
C GLN A 559 10.13 -17.32 -29.51
#